data_1a5cb32690049230f7455a27ebc347db
#
_entry.id   1a5cb32690049230f7455a27ebc347db
#
_cell.length_a   1.000
_cell.length_b   1.000
_cell.length_c   1.000
_cell.angle_alpha   90.00
_cell.angle_beta   90.00
_cell.angle_gamma   90.00
#
_symmetry.space_group_name_H-M   'P 1'
#
loop_
_entity.id
_entity.type
_entity.pdbx_description
1 polymer ?
#
loop_
_entity_poly.entity_id
_entity_poly.type
_entity_poly.pdbx_seq_one_letter_code
_entity_poly.pdbx_strand_id
1 'polypeptide(L)'
;YAFQQFELGIVKKRVFGDDGDVAWTQLGHPAIFPNILRHVIERPGPGGVADADSISALPIDLQIRVPRDDTHTQIYVMYFTPNDDGHDDPTAFQPEVDYIQTKDENGEFHLASFPSQDEMAWETQGPITDRTRERLGVSDTGVVMWRRLMHEQIDVVQDGGEPIGVFRGLGEHEIIDL
;
A
#
# COMPACT_ATOMS: atom_id res chain seq x y z
N TYR A 1 -4.57 13.54 9.81
CA TYR A 1 -4.85 12.49 8.84
C TYR A 1 -6.32 12.49 8.49
N ALA A 2 -6.65 12.25 7.21
CA ALA A 2 -7.99 11.96 6.73
C ALA A 2 -7.92 10.75 5.81
N PHE A 3 -9.07 10.09 5.63
CA PHE A 3 -9.20 8.96 4.73
C PHE A 3 -10.42 9.17 3.84
N GLN A 4 -10.30 8.79 2.59
CA GLN A 4 -11.37 8.90 1.61
C GLN A 4 -11.49 7.60 0.84
N GLN A 5 -12.72 7.10 0.71
CA GLN A 5 -13.00 5.99 -0.18
C GLN A 5 -13.07 6.50 -1.62
N PHE A 6 -12.50 5.74 -2.54
CA PHE A 6 -12.60 5.95 -3.99
C PHE A 6 -13.04 4.65 -4.66
N GLU A 7 -13.17 4.65 -5.97
CA GLU A 7 -13.73 3.52 -6.72
C GLU A 7 -13.06 2.17 -6.43
N LEU A 8 -11.74 2.16 -6.23
CA LEU A 8 -10.97 0.92 -6.06
C LEU A 8 -10.45 0.68 -4.63
N GLY A 9 -10.82 1.52 -3.68
CA GLY A 9 -10.31 1.35 -2.32
C GLY A 9 -10.37 2.59 -1.44
N ILE A 10 -9.29 2.81 -0.69
CA ILE A 10 -9.19 3.90 0.28
C ILE A 10 -7.86 4.62 0.12
N VAL A 11 -7.89 5.94 0.04
CA VAL A 11 -6.70 6.78 0.02
C VAL A 11 -6.52 7.51 1.34
N LYS A 12 -5.27 7.60 1.80
CA LYS A 12 -4.87 8.37 2.96
C LYS A 12 -4.46 9.78 2.54
N LYS A 13 -5.00 10.77 3.25
CA LYS A 13 -4.62 12.17 3.12
C LYS A 13 -3.87 12.63 4.36
N ARG A 14 -2.71 13.24 4.16
CA ARG A 14 -1.97 13.94 5.21
C ARG A 14 -2.01 15.42 4.92
N VAL A 15 -2.30 16.21 5.94
CA VAL A 15 -2.24 17.67 5.89
C VAL A 15 -1.15 18.09 6.87
N PHE A 16 -0.20 18.88 6.40
CA PHE A 16 0.89 19.42 7.18
C PHE A 16 0.75 20.94 7.23
N GLY A 17 0.86 21.51 8.40
CA GLY A 17 0.77 22.94 8.66
C GLY A 17 0.48 23.20 10.13
N ASP A 18 0.85 24.39 10.59
CA ASP A 18 0.53 24.89 11.92
C ASP A 18 -0.72 25.79 11.85
N ASP A 19 -1.61 25.65 12.81
CA ASP A 19 -2.73 26.53 13.19
C ASP A 19 -3.44 27.32 12.06
N GLY A 20 -3.81 26.63 10.98
CA GLY A 20 -4.66 27.21 9.93
C GLY A 20 -3.97 27.48 8.59
N ASP A 21 -2.65 27.53 8.56
CA ASP A 21 -1.89 27.56 7.31
C ASP A 21 -1.55 26.14 6.88
N VAL A 22 -2.25 25.62 5.87
CA VAL A 22 -1.94 24.35 5.24
C VAL A 22 -0.66 24.51 4.41
N ALA A 23 0.47 24.05 4.96
CA ALA A 23 1.74 24.16 4.27
C ALA A 23 1.78 23.24 3.02
N TRP A 24 1.23 22.03 3.13
CA TRP A 24 1.07 21.10 2.01
C TRP A 24 0.13 19.94 2.36
N THR A 25 -0.42 19.33 1.32
CA THR A 25 -1.28 18.14 1.44
C THR A 25 -0.65 17.01 0.65
N GLN A 26 -0.41 15.89 1.32
CA GLN A 26 -0.01 14.65 0.67
C GLN A 26 -1.26 13.81 0.42
N LEU A 27 -1.58 13.60 -0.86
CA LEU A 27 -2.45 12.52 -1.30
C LEU A 27 -1.55 11.36 -1.69
N GLY A 28 -1.62 10.27 -0.95
CA GLY A 28 -0.73 9.16 -1.26
C GLY A 28 -1.06 7.90 -0.51
N HIS A 29 -0.42 6.84 -0.92
CA HIS A 29 -0.57 5.50 -0.37
C HIS A 29 -2.02 4.97 -0.48
N PRO A 30 -2.61 4.91 -1.69
CA PRO A 30 -3.89 4.25 -1.86
C PRO A 30 -3.77 2.77 -1.50
N ALA A 31 -4.70 2.33 -0.67
CA ALA A 31 -4.97 0.93 -0.43
C ALA A 31 -6.01 0.48 -1.44
N ILE A 32 -5.59 -0.32 -2.42
CA ILE A 32 -6.42 -0.80 -3.52
C ILE A 32 -6.97 -2.16 -3.12
N PHE A 33 -8.27 -2.28 -3.19
CA PHE A 33 -8.98 -3.51 -2.82
C PHE A 33 -8.60 -4.67 -3.78
N PRO A 34 -8.42 -5.90 -3.30
CA PRO A 34 -8.56 -6.32 -1.90
C PRO A 34 -7.24 -6.31 -1.09
N ASN A 35 -6.07 -6.18 -1.71
CA ASN A 35 -4.80 -6.53 -1.06
C ASN A 35 -3.58 -5.81 -1.62
N ILE A 36 -3.76 -4.71 -2.33
CA ILE A 36 -2.67 -3.95 -2.94
C ILE A 36 -2.49 -2.63 -2.21
N LEU A 37 -1.25 -2.26 -1.97
CA LEU A 37 -0.87 -0.96 -1.44
C LEU A 37 0.15 -0.33 -2.40
N ARG A 38 -0.14 0.88 -2.84
CA ARG A 38 0.80 1.68 -3.63
C ARG A 38 1.41 2.76 -2.76
N HIS A 39 2.73 2.84 -2.71
CA HIS A 39 3.44 3.95 -2.11
C HIS A 39 4.12 4.78 -3.19
N VAL A 40 4.02 6.09 -3.04
CA VAL A 40 4.90 7.04 -3.72
C VAL A 40 5.97 7.43 -2.72
N ILE A 41 7.22 7.19 -3.04
CA ILE A 41 8.35 7.52 -2.16
C ILE A 41 8.67 9.00 -2.36
N GLU A 42 7.90 9.85 -1.69
CA GLU A 42 8.20 11.28 -1.64
C GLU A 42 9.38 11.53 -0.69
N ARG A 43 10.44 12.12 -1.22
CA ARG A 43 11.42 12.79 -0.37
C ARG A 43 10.99 14.26 -0.28
N PRO A 44 10.66 14.79 0.91
CA PRO A 44 10.43 16.22 1.06
C PRO A 44 11.70 16.96 0.64
N GLY A 45 11.63 17.65 -0.48
CA GLY A 45 12.65 18.66 -0.82
C GLY A 45 12.52 19.86 0.11
N PRO A 46 13.54 20.73 0.17
CA PRO A 46 13.43 22.00 0.88
C PRO A 46 12.34 22.85 0.21
N GLY A 47 11.16 22.91 0.85
CA GLY A 47 9.98 23.61 0.32
C GLY A 47 8.70 22.74 0.23
N GLY A 48 8.78 21.45 0.37
CA GLY A 48 7.64 20.57 0.73
C GLY A 48 6.53 20.37 -0.31
N VAL A 49 6.63 20.90 -1.51
CA VAL A 49 5.59 20.78 -2.54
C VAL A 49 6.17 20.02 -3.72
N ALA A 50 5.78 18.76 -3.87
CA ALA A 50 5.89 18.09 -5.16
C ALA A 50 4.74 18.58 -6.04
N ASP A 51 5.03 19.23 -7.16
CA ASP A 51 4.05 19.48 -8.20
C ASP A 51 3.69 18.16 -8.92
N ALA A 52 2.61 18.16 -9.69
CA ALA A 52 2.13 16.96 -10.36
C ALA A 52 3.19 16.35 -11.32
N ASP A 53 4.03 17.19 -11.92
CA ASP A 53 5.11 16.75 -12.83
C ASP A 53 6.26 16.10 -12.05
N SER A 54 6.53 16.57 -10.83
CA SER A 54 7.51 15.97 -9.94
C SER A 54 7.08 14.60 -9.41
N ILE A 55 5.78 14.37 -9.21
CA ILE A 55 5.24 13.09 -8.71
C ILE A 55 5.45 11.97 -9.72
N SER A 56 5.35 12.25 -11.02
CA SER A 56 5.53 11.26 -12.08
C SER A 56 6.96 10.71 -12.17
N ALA A 57 7.93 11.44 -11.63
CA ALA A 57 9.35 11.07 -11.61
C ALA A 57 9.79 10.37 -10.30
N LEU A 58 8.87 10.19 -9.33
CA LEU A 58 9.21 9.57 -8.05
C LEU A 58 9.18 8.04 -8.13
N PRO A 59 10.11 7.36 -7.43
CA PRO A 59 10.03 5.93 -7.29
C PRO A 59 8.71 5.51 -6.63
N ILE A 60 8.13 4.46 -7.15
CA ILE A 60 6.87 3.87 -6.65
C ILE A 60 7.18 2.47 -6.16
N ASP A 61 6.64 2.09 -5.01
CA ASP A 61 6.52 0.69 -4.66
C ASP A 61 5.05 0.23 -4.74
N LEU A 62 4.88 -0.97 -5.23
CA LEU A 62 3.61 -1.68 -5.24
C LEU A 62 3.75 -2.92 -4.38
N GLN A 63 2.93 -3.02 -3.35
CA GLN A 63 2.92 -4.14 -2.43
C GLN A 63 1.64 -4.95 -2.61
N ILE A 64 1.79 -6.24 -2.89
CA ILE A 64 0.67 -7.17 -2.99
C ILE A 64 0.74 -8.15 -1.83
N ARG A 65 -0.30 -8.19 -1.00
CA ARG A 65 -0.40 -9.04 0.18
C ARG A 65 -1.31 -10.22 -0.10
N VAL A 66 -0.73 -11.39 -0.36
CA VAL A 66 -1.47 -12.60 -0.74
C VAL A 66 -1.61 -13.52 0.47
N PRO A 67 -2.83 -13.74 1.00
CA PRO A 67 -3.06 -14.74 2.03
C PRO A 67 -2.69 -16.14 1.50
N ARG A 68 -1.83 -16.86 2.21
CA ARG A 68 -1.50 -18.24 1.89
C ARG A 68 -2.36 -19.23 2.67
N ASP A 69 -2.60 -18.91 3.92
CA ASP A 69 -3.47 -19.63 4.86
C ASP A 69 -3.92 -18.68 5.98
N ASP A 70 -4.58 -19.19 7.00
CA ASP A 70 -5.12 -18.39 8.11
C ASP A 70 -4.06 -17.68 8.95
N THR A 71 -2.80 -18.07 8.84
CA THR A 71 -1.70 -17.58 9.68
C THR A 71 -0.53 -17.01 8.89
N HIS A 72 -0.53 -17.15 7.56
CA HIS A 72 0.58 -16.72 6.71
C HIS A 72 0.10 -15.85 5.55
N THR A 73 0.79 -14.75 5.35
CA THR A 73 0.62 -13.85 4.21
C THR A 73 1.94 -13.72 3.45
N GLN A 74 1.92 -13.94 2.15
CA GLN A 74 3.06 -13.63 1.28
C GLN A 74 2.95 -12.19 0.81
N ILE A 75 4.00 -11.41 0.99
CA ILE A 75 4.09 -10.04 0.50
C ILE A 75 5.04 -10.02 -0.69
N TYR A 76 4.55 -9.48 -1.81
CA TYR A 76 5.37 -9.14 -2.96
C TYR A 76 5.54 -7.63 -2.98
N VAL A 77 6.77 -7.17 -3.09
CA VAL A 77 7.09 -5.75 -3.21
C VAL A 77 7.80 -5.54 -4.54
N MET A 78 7.23 -4.68 -5.37
CA MET A 78 7.81 -4.31 -6.65
C MET A 78 8.19 -2.83 -6.59
N TYR A 79 9.43 -2.53 -6.95
CA TYR A 79 9.94 -1.16 -7.03
C TYR A 79 10.00 -0.72 -8.48
N PHE A 80 9.41 0.43 -8.75
CA PHE A 80 9.45 1.06 -10.07
C PHE A 80 10.22 2.36 -9.95
N THR A 81 11.27 2.49 -10.74
CA THR A 81 12.03 3.74 -10.87
C THR A 81 11.87 4.23 -12.28
N PRO A 82 11.37 5.45 -12.49
CA PRO A 82 11.28 6.03 -13.82
C PRO A 82 12.66 6.11 -14.48
N ASN A 83 12.73 5.83 -15.77
CA ASN A 83 13.94 6.05 -16.55
C ASN A 83 14.18 7.56 -16.78
N ASP A 84 15.42 8.00 -16.77
CA ASP A 84 15.80 9.41 -16.95
C ASP A 84 15.38 9.98 -18.32
N ASP A 85 15.22 9.13 -19.33
CA ASP A 85 14.83 9.49 -20.69
C ASP A 85 13.32 9.31 -20.98
N GLY A 86 12.55 8.81 -20.00
CA GLY A 86 11.11 8.56 -20.11
C GLY A 86 10.73 7.45 -21.09
N HIS A 87 11.70 6.64 -21.55
CA HIS A 87 11.44 5.48 -22.40
C HIS A 87 11.48 4.18 -21.61
N ASP A 88 10.48 3.35 -21.82
CA ASP A 88 10.50 1.99 -21.31
C ASP A 88 11.57 1.17 -22.04
N ASP A 89 12.47 0.54 -21.30
CA ASP A 89 13.37 -0.48 -21.85
C ASP A 89 12.74 -1.86 -21.65
N PRO A 90 12.07 -2.42 -22.70
CA PRO A 90 11.42 -3.71 -22.56
C PRO A 90 12.43 -4.87 -22.36
N THR A 91 13.72 -4.62 -22.56
CA THR A 91 14.78 -5.63 -22.36
C THR A 91 15.35 -5.58 -20.93
N ALA A 92 15.14 -4.50 -20.20
CA ALA A 92 15.57 -4.34 -18.82
C ALA A 92 14.69 -5.12 -17.81
N PHE A 93 13.60 -5.73 -18.28
CA PHE A 93 12.59 -6.33 -17.41
C PHE A 93 12.82 -7.82 -17.19
N GLN A 94 13.85 -8.15 -16.41
CA GLN A 94 13.83 -9.37 -15.59
C GLN A 94 14.22 -8.94 -14.18
N PRO A 95 13.23 -8.59 -13.32
CA PRO A 95 13.53 -8.23 -11.96
C PRO A 95 14.19 -9.41 -11.27
N GLU A 96 15.34 -9.17 -10.68
CA GLU A 96 15.93 -10.13 -9.76
C GLU A 96 14.99 -10.27 -8.57
N VAL A 97 14.58 -11.52 -8.28
CA VAL A 97 13.71 -11.79 -7.12
C VAL A 97 14.58 -12.03 -5.92
N ASP A 98 14.53 -11.10 -4.97
CA ASP A 98 15.18 -11.25 -3.69
C ASP A 98 14.19 -11.73 -2.62
N TYR A 99 14.61 -12.69 -1.80
CA TYR A 99 13.82 -13.20 -0.68
C TYR A 99 14.34 -12.60 0.61
N ILE A 100 13.59 -11.64 1.14
CA ILE A 100 13.92 -11.00 2.41
C ILE A 100 13.69 -11.98 3.54
N GLN A 101 14.72 -12.23 4.34
CA GLN A 101 14.62 -12.97 5.58
C GLN A 101 14.33 -12.01 6.72
N THR A 102 13.25 -12.24 7.45
CA THR A 102 12.85 -11.41 8.60
C THR A 102 13.73 -11.63 9.82
N LYS A 103 14.34 -12.80 9.91
CA LYS A 103 15.17 -13.25 11.05
C LYS A 103 16.49 -13.84 10.59
N ASP A 104 17.49 -13.73 11.43
CA ASP A 104 18.76 -14.40 11.27
C ASP A 104 18.70 -15.90 11.66
N GLU A 105 19.84 -16.60 11.57
CA GLU A 105 19.98 -18.01 11.94
C GLU A 105 19.71 -18.31 13.42
N ASN A 106 19.77 -17.29 14.30
CA ASN A 106 19.48 -17.39 15.72
C ASN A 106 18.01 -17.07 16.04
N GLY A 107 17.22 -16.70 15.04
CA GLY A 107 15.82 -16.30 15.20
C GLY A 107 15.62 -14.86 15.64
N GLU A 108 16.68 -14.03 15.62
CA GLU A 108 16.61 -12.61 15.94
C GLU A 108 16.17 -11.80 14.72
N PHE A 109 15.30 -10.81 14.93
CA PHE A 109 14.80 -9.97 13.84
C PHE A 109 15.87 -9.04 13.27
N HIS A 110 15.91 -8.94 11.95
CA HIS A 110 16.67 -7.91 11.26
C HIS A 110 15.98 -6.56 11.41
N LEU A 111 16.60 -5.61 12.12
CA LEU A 111 16.00 -4.30 12.41
C LEU A 111 16.69 -3.14 11.69
N ALA A 112 17.53 -3.43 10.70
CA ALA A 112 18.35 -2.42 10.04
C ALA A 112 17.58 -1.54 9.04
N SER A 113 16.38 -1.95 8.63
CA SER A 113 15.56 -1.23 7.66
C SER A 113 14.13 -1.04 8.15
N PHE A 114 13.41 -0.06 7.61
CA PHE A 114 11.99 0.12 7.92
C PHE A 114 11.13 -1.10 7.55
N PRO A 115 11.28 -1.72 6.35
CA PRO A 115 10.51 -2.91 6.02
C PRO A 115 10.70 -4.04 7.04
N SER A 116 11.94 -4.28 7.47
CA SER A 116 12.22 -5.34 8.46
C SER A 116 11.61 -5.05 9.84
N GLN A 117 11.54 -3.78 10.22
CA GLN A 117 10.87 -3.36 11.47
C GLN A 117 9.36 -3.55 11.38
N ASP A 118 8.76 -3.27 10.22
CA ASP A 118 7.34 -3.51 9.97
C ASP A 118 7.02 -5.01 10.02
N GLU A 119 7.85 -5.84 9.41
CA GLU A 119 7.72 -7.30 9.43
C GLU A 119 7.79 -7.85 10.84
N MET A 120 8.74 -7.39 11.65
CA MET A 120 8.80 -7.73 13.07
C MET A 120 7.50 -7.34 13.78
N ALA A 121 7.00 -6.15 13.55
CA ALA A 121 5.77 -5.67 14.18
C ALA A 121 4.55 -6.52 13.78
N TRP A 122 4.49 -7.02 12.55
CA TRP A 122 3.42 -7.92 12.10
C TRP A 122 3.55 -9.30 12.74
N GLU A 123 4.73 -9.92 12.70
CA GLU A 123 4.93 -11.26 13.27
C GLU A 123 4.72 -11.31 14.80
N THR A 124 5.15 -10.27 15.51
CA THR A 124 5.02 -10.23 16.98
C THR A 124 3.59 -10.06 17.48
N GLN A 125 2.63 -9.77 16.60
CA GLN A 125 1.20 -9.81 16.94
C GLN A 125 0.67 -11.25 17.13
N GLY A 126 1.47 -12.25 16.76
CA GLY A 126 1.09 -13.65 16.79
C GLY A 126 0.40 -14.12 15.51
N PRO A 127 0.16 -15.43 15.39
CA PRO A 127 -0.38 -16.02 14.15
C PRO A 127 -1.74 -15.45 13.75
N ILE A 128 -2.59 -15.18 14.72
CA ILE A 128 -3.89 -14.50 14.52
C ILE A 128 -4.05 -13.47 15.63
N THR A 129 -4.16 -12.20 15.24
CA THR A 129 -4.33 -11.11 16.18
C THR A 129 -5.70 -11.18 16.86
N ASP A 130 -5.71 -11.16 18.20
CA ASP A 130 -6.94 -11.10 18.98
C ASP A 130 -7.59 -9.69 18.89
N ARG A 131 -8.50 -9.54 17.96
CA ARG A 131 -9.17 -8.26 17.73
C ARG A 131 -10.15 -7.86 18.82
N THR A 132 -10.52 -8.75 19.74
CA THR A 132 -11.36 -8.39 20.88
C THR A 132 -10.63 -7.48 21.87
N ARG A 133 -9.29 -7.48 21.83
CA ARG A 133 -8.42 -6.65 22.66
C ARG A 133 -8.00 -5.35 21.97
N GLU A 134 -8.35 -5.18 20.70
CA GLU A 134 -7.99 -4.01 19.91
C GLU A 134 -8.63 -2.74 20.47
N ARG A 135 -7.89 -1.64 20.41
CA ARG A 135 -8.34 -0.31 20.79
C ARG A 135 -8.02 0.66 19.65
N LEU A 136 -9.03 0.93 18.83
CA LEU A 136 -8.90 1.85 17.71
C LEU A 136 -9.13 3.28 18.15
N GLY A 137 -8.24 4.18 17.74
CA GLY A 137 -8.36 5.61 17.91
C GLY A 137 -8.94 6.30 16.67
N VAL A 138 -9.05 7.62 16.74
CA VAL A 138 -9.52 8.44 15.60
C VAL A 138 -8.58 8.33 14.39
N SER A 139 -7.28 8.15 14.61
CA SER A 139 -6.28 7.92 13.56
C SER A 139 -6.49 6.62 12.77
N ASP A 140 -7.25 5.66 13.34
CA ASP A 140 -7.47 4.34 12.74
C ASP A 140 -8.74 4.28 11.90
N THR A 141 -9.35 5.43 11.61
CA THR A 141 -10.55 5.52 10.78
C THR A 141 -10.39 4.79 9.45
N GLY A 142 -9.20 4.87 8.82
CA GLY A 142 -8.91 4.16 7.58
C GLY A 142 -8.97 2.64 7.72
N VAL A 143 -8.53 2.10 8.85
CA VAL A 143 -8.63 0.65 9.16
C VAL A 143 -10.09 0.24 9.30
N VAL A 144 -10.90 1.05 9.98
CA VAL A 144 -12.35 0.81 10.12
C VAL A 144 -13.04 0.82 8.76
N MET A 145 -12.73 1.82 7.93
CA MET A 145 -13.27 1.93 6.57
C MET A 145 -12.88 0.72 5.71
N TRP A 146 -11.62 0.28 5.80
CA TRP A 146 -11.13 -0.87 5.05
C TRP A 146 -11.85 -2.16 5.42
N ARG A 147 -12.03 -2.40 6.72
CA ARG A 147 -12.76 -3.58 7.21
C ARG A 147 -14.22 -3.58 6.79
N ARG A 148 -14.85 -2.42 6.84
CA ARG A 148 -16.22 -2.26 6.36
C ARG A 148 -16.32 -2.58 4.87
N LEU A 149 -15.43 -2.00 4.06
CA LEU A 149 -15.36 -2.28 2.62
C LEU A 149 -15.15 -3.77 2.36
N MET A 150 -14.28 -4.43 3.11
CA MET A 150 -14.04 -5.87 2.99
C MET A 150 -15.32 -6.67 3.25
N HIS A 151 -16.07 -6.37 4.31
CA HIS A 151 -17.35 -7.05 4.60
C HIS A 151 -18.38 -6.80 3.50
N GLU A 152 -18.53 -5.57 3.05
CA GLU A 152 -19.46 -5.22 1.96
C GLU A 152 -19.14 -6.01 0.67
N GLN A 153 -17.85 -6.18 0.35
CA GLN A 153 -17.44 -6.92 -0.85
C GLN A 153 -17.58 -8.45 -0.68
N ILE A 154 -17.43 -8.97 0.54
CA ILE A 154 -17.74 -10.38 0.84
C ILE A 154 -19.24 -10.64 0.61
N ASP A 155 -20.12 -9.76 1.08
CA ASP A 155 -21.57 -9.89 0.86
C ASP A 155 -21.90 -9.86 -0.64
N VAL A 156 -21.28 -8.97 -1.42
CA VAL A 156 -21.42 -8.91 -2.88
C VAL A 156 -21.08 -10.25 -3.53
N VAL A 157 -19.95 -10.85 -3.14
CA VAL A 157 -19.53 -12.17 -3.70
C VAL A 157 -20.48 -13.28 -3.25
N GLN A 158 -20.95 -13.29 -2.01
CA GLN A 158 -21.91 -14.27 -1.51
C GLN A 158 -23.25 -14.21 -2.25
N ASP A 159 -23.65 -13.02 -2.68
CA ASP A 159 -24.85 -12.79 -3.47
C ASP A 159 -24.63 -13.07 -4.98
N GLY A 160 -23.45 -13.53 -5.36
CA GLY A 160 -23.11 -13.88 -6.75
C GLY A 160 -22.68 -12.70 -7.62
N GLY A 161 -22.42 -11.53 -7.02
CA GLY A 161 -21.88 -10.35 -7.68
C GLY A 161 -20.35 -10.38 -7.83
N GLU A 162 -19.82 -9.39 -8.52
CA GLU A 162 -18.37 -9.19 -8.65
C GLU A 162 -17.91 -8.08 -7.70
N PRO A 163 -16.86 -8.31 -6.90
CA PRO A 163 -16.34 -7.29 -6.01
C PRO A 163 -15.63 -6.19 -6.79
N ILE A 164 -15.41 -5.03 -6.15
CA ILE A 164 -14.62 -3.95 -6.73
C ILE A 164 -13.20 -4.43 -7.05
N GLY A 165 -12.57 -3.83 -8.06
CA GLY A 165 -11.22 -4.21 -8.50
C GLY A 165 -11.18 -5.45 -9.40
N VAL A 166 -12.32 -6.00 -9.81
CA VAL A 166 -12.41 -7.02 -10.85
C VAL A 166 -12.66 -6.35 -12.19
N PHE A 167 -11.68 -6.42 -13.06
CA PHE A 167 -11.76 -5.86 -14.41
C PHE A 167 -11.85 -7.00 -15.42
N ARG A 168 -12.95 -7.04 -16.19
CA ARG A 168 -13.12 -8.01 -17.26
C ARG A 168 -13.02 -7.31 -18.60
N GLY A 169 -12.19 -7.87 -19.48
CA GLY A 169 -12.07 -7.37 -20.85
C GLY A 169 -11.20 -6.13 -20.99
N LEU A 170 -10.32 -5.85 -20.03
CA LEU A 170 -9.26 -4.84 -20.23
C LEU A 170 -8.43 -5.22 -21.47
N GLY A 171 -8.20 -4.25 -22.35
CA GLY A 171 -7.28 -4.39 -23.47
C GLY A 171 -5.83 -4.53 -22.99
N GLU A 172 -4.96 -5.08 -23.85
CA GLU A 172 -3.56 -5.39 -23.52
C GLU A 172 -2.72 -4.18 -23.06
N HIS A 173 -3.20 -2.95 -23.30
CA HIS A 173 -2.52 -1.71 -22.96
C HIS A 173 -3.43 -0.72 -22.19
N GLU A 174 -4.49 -1.21 -21.61
CA GLU A 174 -5.42 -0.37 -20.87
C GLU A 174 -4.85 -0.04 -19.48
N ILE A 175 -4.78 1.25 -19.16
CA ILE A 175 -4.25 1.75 -17.90
C ILE A 175 -5.43 2.01 -16.96
N ILE A 176 -5.29 1.57 -15.72
CA ILE A 176 -6.21 1.91 -14.64
C ILE A 176 -5.66 3.15 -13.95
N ASP A 177 -6.33 4.27 -14.12
CA ASP A 177 -6.02 5.49 -13.38
C ASP A 177 -6.42 5.37 -11.91
N LEU A 178 -5.48 5.69 -11.01
CA LEU A 178 -5.63 5.58 -9.55
C LEU A 178 -5.50 6.93 -8.86
#